data_9aa82c65bfb336a22d66d7ed5a98d2da
#
_entry.id   9aa82c65bfb336a22d66d7ed5a98d2da
#
_cell.length_a   1.000
_cell.length_b   1.000
_cell.length_c   1.000
_cell.angle_alpha   90.00
_cell.angle_beta   90.00
_cell.angle_gamma   90.00
#
_symmetry.space_group_name_H-M   'P 1'
#
loop_
_entity.id
_entity.type
_entity.pdbx_description
1 polymer ?
#
loop_
_entity_poly.entity_id
_entity_poly.type
_entity_poly.pdbx_seq_one_letter_code
_entity_poly.pdbx_strand_id
1 'polypeptide(L)'
;MGALLDSLASPAPTPTPSPTPTIDAATLAEYELPTFARRSLSVVGPSGPREGALDENVFAGVDGRVAETLMRRLSAPLPSRWTSILLRRVLAARLVTPRGVNGADFAAERAWLLLRMGEAQVARAVVQSVDPGNYTPKLYQVAINALLASSDPAGLCPLADRGSAVTGLGGYRLAQGWCAALTGDGAQASGIVRQMRRQRIAEDIDLKLAEKLIGAGSARKAVNVDWGGADRLTVWRFGLATATGVTVPPDYLSYVGPQVRGWLATSPAVPATERAGVIDQAATLGVISNAALVDFYAGLADDDQASRGQAAIGNDLRNAYAAGDEGQRLSAIRSLWGDDARTPYGRLVLTARAAARLPVMSDGRDADRLVASMLSAGLDRSAARWRDAVKQDSDAWAMIVLSDPDRQGQLAYDQVTGYGSGDAFKQRMFFAGLAGLGRLARADIEKGAEALDVRVGQHNAWTEALDQAVADEQTGMVVLLCAVGMQTGDWRGVPPQALYRIVEALRSVGLDTEARMIAAEAIART
;
A
#
# COMPACT_ATOMS: atom_id res chain seq x y z
N MET A 1 82.82 -4.70 -43.72
CA MET A 1 82.02 -5.53 -44.66
C MET A 1 80.73 -5.83 -43.96
N GLY A 2 79.77 -5.22 -44.26
CA GLY A 2 78.55 -5.34 -44.89
C GLY A 2 77.45 -4.61 -44.15
N ALA A 3 77.01 -3.51 -44.68
CA ALA A 3 75.82 -2.76 -44.27
C ALA A 3 74.53 -3.57 -44.53
N LEU A 4 73.58 -3.47 -43.64
CA LEU A 4 72.20 -3.87 -43.89
C LEU A 4 71.26 -2.81 -43.34
N LEU A 5 70.72 -2.16 -44.22
CA LEU A 5 69.65 -1.21 -44.39
C LEU A 5 68.60 -1.19 -43.28
N ASP A 6 68.49 0.00 -42.68
CA ASP A 6 67.32 0.53 -42.00
C ASP A 6 66.11 0.51 -42.95
N SER A 7 65.07 -0.25 -42.59
CA SER A 7 63.71 -0.11 -43.16
C SER A 7 62.89 0.68 -42.12
N LEU A 8 62.76 1.97 -42.36
CA LEU A 8 61.85 2.85 -41.64
C LEU A 8 60.39 2.50 -42.03
N ALA A 9 59.75 1.69 -41.16
CA ALA A 9 58.30 1.56 -41.22
C ALA A 9 57.67 2.85 -40.67
N SER A 10 57.02 3.62 -41.54
CA SER A 10 56.18 4.76 -41.17
C SER A 10 55.11 4.31 -40.15
N PRO A 11 54.89 5.00 -39.04
CA PRO A 11 53.81 4.68 -38.12
C PRO A 11 52.47 4.83 -38.85
N ALA A 12 51.60 3.79 -38.73
CA ALA A 12 50.25 3.82 -39.22
C ALA A 12 49.48 5.01 -38.59
N PRO A 13 48.63 5.74 -39.34
CA PRO A 13 47.92 6.87 -38.82
C PRO A 13 47.01 6.37 -37.67
N THR A 14 47.14 7.02 -36.50
CA THR A 14 46.25 6.83 -35.36
C THR A 14 44.83 7.12 -35.82
N PRO A 15 43.83 6.23 -35.61
CA PRO A 15 42.46 6.55 -36.02
C PRO A 15 42.00 7.79 -35.25
N THR A 16 41.67 8.82 -35.98
CA THR A 16 41.04 10.06 -35.46
C THR A 16 39.72 9.60 -34.81
N PRO A 17 39.45 9.92 -33.53
CA PRO A 17 38.16 9.63 -32.96
C PRO A 17 37.06 10.29 -33.78
N SER A 18 36.12 9.51 -34.29
CA SER A 18 34.91 10.06 -34.93
C SER A 18 34.27 11.06 -33.98
N PRO A 19 33.91 12.25 -34.43
CA PRO A 19 33.23 13.19 -33.57
C PRO A 19 31.94 12.55 -33.07
N THR A 20 31.82 12.45 -31.75
CA THR A 20 30.54 12.12 -31.12
C THR A 20 29.52 13.09 -31.64
N PRO A 21 28.37 12.64 -32.19
CA PRO A 21 27.35 13.60 -32.70
C PRO A 21 26.93 14.48 -31.54
N THR A 22 27.34 15.73 -31.61
CA THR A 22 26.92 16.76 -30.66
C THR A 22 25.50 17.11 -31.08
N ILE A 23 24.52 16.64 -30.35
CA ILE A 23 23.12 17.07 -30.51
C ILE A 23 23.13 18.58 -30.24
N ASP A 24 22.72 19.38 -31.22
CA ASP A 24 22.72 20.83 -31.06
C ASP A 24 21.64 21.27 -30.03
N ALA A 25 21.82 22.47 -29.48
CA ALA A 25 20.93 22.97 -28.42
C ALA A 25 19.49 23.16 -28.90
N ALA A 26 19.25 23.36 -30.20
CA ALA A 26 17.91 23.52 -30.78
C ALA A 26 17.20 22.16 -30.83
N THR A 27 17.91 21.11 -31.25
CA THR A 27 17.39 19.74 -31.25
C THR A 27 17.14 19.24 -29.81
N LEU A 28 18.02 19.59 -28.86
CA LEU A 28 17.78 19.29 -27.43
C LEU A 28 16.53 20.01 -26.91
N ALA A 29 16.29 21.25 -27.31
CA ALA A 29 15.13 22.04 -26.90
C ALA A 29 13.80 21.48 -27.45
N GLU A 30 13.79 20.80 -28.60
CA GLU A 30 12.60 20.08 -29.11
C GLU A 30 12.17 18.90 -28.23
N TYR A 31 13.11 18.28 -27.55
CA TYR A 31 12.84 17.14 -26.66
C TYR A 31 12.71 17.55 -25.18
N GLU A 32 13.00 18.81 -24.83
CA GLU A 32 12.78 19.31 -23.48
C GLU A 32 11.30 19.57 -23.23
N LEU A 33 10.82 19.16 -22.05
CA LEU A 33 9.46 19.51 -21.62
C LEU A 33 9.29 21.04 -21.60
N PRO A 34 8.23 21.57 -22.24
CA PRO A 34 7.90 22.99 -22.14
C PRO A 34 7.84 23.42 -20.66
N THR A 35 8.17 24.66 -20.37
CA THR A 35 8.22 25.16 -18.97
C THR A 35 6.92 24.94 -18.21
N PHE A 36 5.77 25.03 -18.88
CA PHE A 36 4.45 24.79 -18.29
C PHE A 36 4.18 23.31 -17.95
N ALA A 37 4.89 22.37 -18.57
CA ALA A 37 4.77 20.93 -18.32
C ALA A 37 5.80 20.42 -17.31
N ARG A 38 6.79 21.25 -16.92
CA ARG A 38 7.80 20.89 -15.89
C ARG A 38 7.16 20.90 -14.51
N ARG A 39 7.41 19.83 -13.76
CA ARG A 39 6.88 19.68 -12.41
C ARG A 39 7.84 20.29 -11.38
N SER A 40 7.28 21.09 -10.48
CA SER A 40 8.04 21.71 -9.40
C SER A 40 8.29 20.72 -8.26
N LEU A 41 9.49 20.78 -7.65
CA LEU A 41 9.78 20.07 -6.40
C LEU A 41 9.15 20.72 -5.16
N SER A 42 8.56 21.92 -5.32
CA SER A 42 7.82 22.55 -4.21
C SER A 42 6.48 21.88 -3.90
N VAL A 43 5.88 21.20 -4.90
CA VAL A 43 4.62 20.45 -4.73
C VAL A 43 4.75 19.13 -5.48
N VAL A 44 4.77 18.00 -4.75
CA VAL A 44 5.04 16.68 -5.33
C VAL A 44 3.99 15.66 -4.90
N GLY A 45 3.49 14.87 -5.85
CA GLY A 45 2.59 13.74 -5.61
C GLY A 45 1.55 13.58 -6.72
N PRO A 46 0.96 12.37 -6.85
CA PRO A 46 0.06 12.06 -7.95
C PRO A 46 -1.39 12.49 -7.73
N SER A 47 -1.88 12.57 -6.47
CA SER A 47 -3.31 12.62 -6.16
C SER A 47 -3.71 13.91 -5.43
N GLY A 48 -4.81 14.52 -5.84
CA GLY A 48 -5.44 15.64 -5.15
C GLY A 48 -6.67 15.21 -4.32
N PRO A 49 -7.37 16.16 -3.67
CA PRO A 49 -8.58 15.87 -2.91
C PRO A 49 -9.71 15.23 -3.74
N ARG A 50 -9.78 15.52 -5.04
CA ARG A 50 -10.77 14.93 -5.97
C ARG A 50 -10.56 13.43 -6.16
N GLU A 51 -9.31 12.96 -6.08
CA GLU A 51 -8.92 11.55 -6.13
C GLU A 51 -8.94 10.89 -4.75
N GLY A 52 -9.44 11.58 -3.72
CA GLY A 52 -9.57 11.07 -2.37
C GLY A 52 -8.31 11.22 -1.50
N ALA A 53 -7.28 11.92 -1.96
CA ALA A 53 -6.12 12.30 -1.14
C ALA A 53 -6.49 13.40 -0.12
N LEU A 54 -5.61 13.64 0.85
CA LEU A 54 -5.75 14.78 1.75
C LEU A 54 -5.30 16.07 1.06
N ASP A 55 -5.56 17.21 1.73
CA ASP A 55 -5.13 18.54 1.29
C ASP A 55 -3.61 18.63 1.10
N GLU A 56 -3.16 19.48 0.17
CA GLU A 56 -1.73 19.63 -0.15
C GLU A 56 -0.91 20.23 0.99
N ASN A 57 -1.54 20.91 1.94
CA ASN A 57 -0.90 21.60 3.05
C ASN A 57 -0.83 20.78 4.35
N VAL A 58 -1.23 19.50 4.36
CA VAL A 58 -1.28 18.68 5.60
C VAL A 58 0.08 18.53 6.31
N PHE A 59 1.20 18.86 5.65
CA PHE A 59 2.53 18.98 6.24
C PHE A 59 3.02 20.44 6.35
N ALA A 60 2.15 21.40 6.22
CA ALA A 60 2.53 22.80 6.41
C ALA A 60 3.09 23.02 7.83
N GLY A 61 4.18 23.78 7.94
CA GLY A 61 4.84 24.02 9.22
C GLY A 61 5.70 22.87 9.78
N VAL A 62 5.57 21.67 9.25
CA VAL A 62 6.33 20.48 9.71
C VAL A 62 7.83 20.60 9.35
N ASP A 63 8.72 20.17 10.24
CA ASP A 63 10.10 19.87 9.90
C ASP A 63 10.13 18.57 9.07
N GLY A 64 10.47 18.69 7.79
CA GLY A 64 10.49 17.58 6.86
C GLY A 64 11.45 16.45 7.26
N ARG A 65 12.55 16.75 7.96
CA ARG A 65 13.51 15.74 8.43
C ARG A 65 12.91 14.83 9.49
N VAL A 66 12.06 15.39 10.37
CA VAL A 66 11.32 14.61 11.37
C VAL A 66 10.33 13.71 10.67
N ALA A 67 9.53 14.23 9.74
CA ALA A 67 8.57 13.45 8.96
C ALA A 67 9.26 12.31 8.16
N GLU A 68 10.38 12.59 7.48
CA GLU A 68 11.18 11.56 6.79
C GLU A 68 11.68 10.47 7.75
N THR A 69 12.14 10.87 8.93
CA THR A 69 12.65 9.92 9.92
C THR A 69 11.55 9.01 10.45
N LEU A 70 10.37 9.56 10.73
CA LEU A 70 9.19 8.78 11.13
C LEU A 70 8.79 7.81 10.01
N MET A 71 8.64 8.28 8.78
CA MET A 71 8.30 7.42 7.64
C MET A 71 9.31 6.29 7.43
N ARG A 72 10.60 6.57 7.59
CA ARG A 72 11.68 5.57 7.43
C ARG A 72 11.63 4.48 8.50
N ARG A 73 11.32 4.86 9.74
CA ARG A 73 11.33 3.95 10.90
C ARG A 73 10.00 3.24 11.14
N LEU A 74 8.89 3.73 10.58
CA LEU A 74 7.57 3.15 10.78
C LEU A 74 7.55 1.70 10.27
N SER A 75 7.18 0.75 11.12
CA SER A 75 6.94 -0.63 10.72
C SER A 75 5.61 -0.76 9.99
N ALA A 76 5.61 -1.41 8.84
CA ALA A 76 4.42 -1.65 8.03
C ALA A 76 4.45 -3.09 7.47
N PRO A 77 3.26 -3.66 7.15
CA PRO A 77 1.93 -3.06 7.24
C PRO A 77 1.39 -2.94 8.67
N LEU A 78 0.40 -2.06 8.84
CA LEU A 78 -0.26 -1.82 10.12
C LEU A 78 -1.40 -2.81 10.37
N PRO A 79 -1.80 -3.07 11.63
CA PRO A 79 -2.93 -3.94 11.94
C PRO A 79 -4.27 -3.34 11.51
N SER A 80 -4.42 -2.02 11.52
CA SER A 80 -5.64 -1.34 11.13
C SER A 80 -5.71 -1.09 9.63
N ARG A 81 -6.79 -1.60 9.02
CA ARG A 81 -7.17 -1.28 7.63
C ARG A 81 -7.42 0.21 7.46
N TRP A 82 -8.16 0.83 8.37
CA TRP A 82 -8.56 2.23 8.27
C TRP A 82 -7.37 3.18 8.45
N THR A 83 -6.46 2.87 9.37
CA THR A 83 -5.22 3.64 9.51
C THR A 83 -4.33 3.48 8.27
N SER A 84 -4.25 2.28 7.69
CA SER A 84 -3.51 2.05 6.43
C SER A 84 -4.11 2.85 5.27
N ILE A 85 -5.44 2.86 5.12
CA ILE A 85 -6.13 3.66 4.09
C ILE A 85 -5.85 5.15 4.28
N LEU A 86 -5.96 5.67 5.51
CA LEU A 86 -5.69 7.07 5.83
C LEU A 86 -4.23 7.44 5.53
N LEU A 87 -3.28 6.61 5.97
CA LEU A 87 -1.86 6.82 5.72
C LEU A 87 -1.54 6.83 4.22
N ARG A 88 -2.11 5.90 3.43
CA ARG A 88 -1.98 5.92 1.96
C ARG A 88 -2.50 7.22 1.36
N ARG A 89 -3.64 7.74 1.81
CA ARG A 89 -4.23 8.99 1.31
C ARG A 89 -3.31 10.19 1.57
N VAL A 90 -2.61 10.21 2.70
CA VAL A 90 -1.57 11.21 3.01
C VAL A 90 -0.35 11.04 2.11
N LEU A 91 0.18 9.80 2.01
CA LEU A 91 1.43 9.54 1.29
C LEU A 91 1.29 9.69 -0.23
N ALA A 92 0.10 9.45 -0.79
CA ALA A 92 -0.20 9.64 -2.20
C ALA A 92 -0.54 11.09 -2.57
N ALA A 93 -0.83 11.95 -1.60
CA ALA A 93 -1.28 13.30 -1.84
C ALA A 93 -0.23 14.14 -2.60
N ARG A 94 -0.73 15.07 -3.43
CA ARG A 94 0.08 16.14 -3.99
C ARG A 94 0.36 17.15 -2.89
N LEU A 95 1.56 17.07 -2.32
CA LEU A 95 1.93 17.77 -1.10
C LEU A 95 2.88 18.92 -1.37
N VAL A 96 2.64 20.03 -0.72
CA VAL A 96 3.65 21.08 -0.54
C VAL A 96 4.82 20.47 0.23
N THR A 97 6.04 20.63 -0.31
CA THR A 97 7.25 20.08 0.28
C THR A 97 7.53 20.71 1.65
N PRO A 98 7.64 19.93 2.72
CA PRO A 98 7.94 20.45 4.04
C PRO A 98 9.29 21.17 4.12
N ARG A 99 9.46 22.01 5.12
CA ARG A 99 10.73 22.74 5.32
C ARG A 99 11.90 21.80 5.60
N GLY A 100 13.09 22.15 5.15
CA GLY A 100 14.34 21.48 5.49
C GLY A 100 14.64 20.20 4.70
N VAL A 101 13.82 19.84 3.70
CA VAL A 101 14.01 18.66 2.83
C VAL A 101 13.85 19.01 1.36
N ASN A 102 14.39 18.17 0.49
CA ASN A 102 14.19 18.22 -0.94
C ASN A 102 12.88 17.48 -1.31
N GLY A 103 12.07 18.03 -2.23
CA GLY A 103 10.81 17.42 -2.62
C GLY A 103 10.93 16.03 -3.23
N ALA A 104 12.03 15.76 -3.97
CA ALA A 104 12.30 14.43 -4.50
C ALA A 104 12.69 13.42 -3.40
N ASP A 105 13.46 13.86 -2.38
CA ASP A 105 13.82 13.00 -1.25
C ASP A 105 12.61 12.72 -0.36
N PHE A 106 11.75 13.71 -0.15
CA PHE A 106 10.49 13.52 0.56
C PHE A 106 9.54 12.57 -0.18
N ALA A 107 9.47 12.67 -1.53
CA ALA A 107 8.74 11.70 -2.34
C ALA A 107 9.33 10.29 -2.25
N ALA A 108 10.66 10.16 -2.18
CA ALA A 108 11.32 8.87 -2.00
C ALA A 108 10.93 8.19 -0.66
N GLU A 109 10.89 8.92 0.45
CA GLU A 109 10.48 8.35 1.75
C GLU A 109 9.01 7.93 1.75
N ARG A 110 8.13 8.74 1.14
CA ARG A 110 6.71 8.39 0.97
C ARG A 110 6.54 7.12 0.15
N ALA A 111 7.21 7.03 -0.99
CA ALA A 111 7.16 5.85 -1.87
C ALA A 111 7.75 4.61 -1.18
N TRP A 112 8.83 4.77 -0.41
CA TRP A 112 9.42 3.67 0.35
C TRP A 112 8.48 3.13 1.44
N LEU A 113 7.77 4.02 2.15
CA LEU A 113 6.77 3.59 3.12
C LEU A 113 5.58 2.90 2.44
N LEU A 114 5.08 3.43 1.32
CA LEU A 114 4.03 2.81 0.51
C LEU A 114 4.40 1.39 0.06
N LEU A 115 5.64 1.17 -0.39
CA LEU A 115 6.12 -0.17 -0.74
C LEU A 115 6.03 -1.15 0.45
N ARG A 116 6.43 -0.72 1.64
CA ARG A 116 6.34 -1.53 2.87
C ARG A 116 4.90 -1.77 3.31
N MET A 117 3.96 -0.88 2.95
CA MET A 117 2.53 -1.08 3.15
C MET A 117 1.89 -2.04 2.14
N GLY A 118 2.61 -2.46 1.09
CA GLY A 118 2.09 -3.29 0.00
C GLY A 118 1.50 -2.50 -1.17
N GLU A 119 1.65 -1.18 -1.17
CA GLU A 119 1.05 -0.22 -2.12
C GLU A 119 1.99 0.08 -3.31
N ALA A 120 2.40 -0.96 -4.06
CA ALA A 120 3.38 -0.83 -5.15
C ALA A 120 2.93 0.14 -6.25
N GLN A 121 1.66 0.09 -6.66
CA GLN A 121 1.13 0.96 -7.72
C GLN A 121 1.12 2.43 -7.30
N VAL A 122 0.78 2.69 -6.04
CA VAL A 122 0.78 4.06 -5.48
C VAL A 122 2.22 4.56 -5.30
N ALA A 123 3.14 3.72 -4.83
CA ALA A 123 4.56 4.04 -4.74
C ALA A 123 5.16 4.42 -6.11
N ARG A 124 4.82 3.64 -7.15
CA ARG A 124 5.17 3.95 -8.54
C ARG A 124 4.64 5.31 -8.96
N ALA A 125 3.38 5.61 -8.71
CA ALA A 125 2.78 6.89 -9.07
C ALA A 125 3.48 8.07 -8.35
N VAL A 126 3.88 7.90 -7.08
CA VAL A 126 4.62 8.92 -6.33
C VAL A 126 6.00 9.17 -6.93
N VAL A 127 6.79 8.15 -7.25
CA VAL A 127 8.12 8.36 -7.87
C VAL A 127 7.99 8.98 -9.25
N GLN A 128 6.99 8.57 -10.04
CA GLN A 128 6.73 9.12 -11.38
C GLN A 128 6.13 10.53 -11.35
N SER A 129 5.71 11.06 -10.19
CA SER A 129 5.27 12.45 -10.07
C SER A 129 6.42 13.46 -10.07
N VAL A 130 7.66 13.00 -9.98
CA VAL A 130 8.88 13.81 -10.10
C VAL A 130 9.44 13.66 -11.52
N ASP A 131 9.87 14.76 -12.12
CA ASP A 131 10.50 14.71 -13.44
C ASP A 131 11.89 14.03 -13.37
N PRO A 132 12.27 13.18 -14.36
CA PRO A 132 13.54 12.45 -14.33
C PRO A 132 14.78 13.33 -14.11
N GLY A 133 14.74 14.58 -14.61
CA GLY A 133 15.80 15.56 -14.40
C GLY A 133 16.03 15.98 -12.95
N ASN A 134 15.01 15.83 -12.11
CA ASN A 134 15.00 16.22 -10.70
C ASN A 134 15.25 15.04 -9.73
N TYR A 135 15.53 13.84 -10.26
CA TYR A 135 15.78 12.67 -9.40
C TYR A 135 17.08 12.81 -8.61
N THR A 136 17.00 12.62 -7.32
CA THR A 136 18.15 12.49 -6.42
C THR A 136 18.67 11.06 -6.38
N PRO A 137 19.89 10.80 -5.88
CA PRO A 137 20.38 9.42 -5.68
C PRO A 137 19.42 8.56 -4.85
N LYS A 138 18.78 9.15 -3.82
CA LYS A 138 17.81 8.50 -2.97
C LYS A 138 16.54 8.13 -3.75
N LEU A 139 16.01 9.04 -4.57
CA LEU A 139 14.82 8.75 -5.38
C LEU A 139 15.10 7.67 -6.43
N TYR A 140 16.28 7.66 -7.06
CA TYR A 140 16.68 6.55 -7.96
C TYR A 140 16.65 5.20 -7.23
N GLN A 141 17.21 5.11 -6.01
CA GLN A 141 17.21 3.85 -5.23
C GLN A 141 15.80 3.36 -4.91
N VAL A 142 14.86 4.25 -4.64
CA VAL A 142 13.47 3.88 -4.36
C VAL A 142 12.71 3.58 -5.65
N ALA A 143 12.96 4.34 -6.72
CA ALA A 143 12.27 4.20 -7.99
C ALA A 143 12.45 2.80 -8.62
N ILE A 144 13.67 2.25 -8.59
CA ILE A 144 13.91 0.89 -9.11
C ILE A 144 13.07 -0.15 -8.35
N ASN A 145 12.93 0.00 -7.04
CA ASN A 145 12.09 -0.91 -6.24
C ASN A 145 10.60 -0.70 -6.53
N ALA A 146 10.13 0.55 -6.66
CA ALA A 146 8.72 0.86 -6.91
C ALA A 146 8.25 0.36 -8.29
N LEU A 147 9.07 0.55 -9.31
CA LEU A 147 8.78 0.10 -10.66
C LEU A 147 8.80 -1.43 -10.79
N LEU A 148 9.77 -2.10 -10.17
CA LEU A 148 9.81 -3.57 -10.16
C LEU A 148 8.69 -4.17 -9.30
N ALA A 149 8.40 -3.63 -8.11
CA ALA A 149 7.30 -4.10 -7.27
C ALA A 149 5.92 -3.94 -7.93
N SER A 150 5.77 -2.98 -8.84
CA SER A 150 4.56 -2.77 -9.65
C SER A 150 4.55 -3.57 -10.96
N SER A 151 5.53 -4.46 -11.20
CA SER A 151 5.71 -5.26 -12.43
C SER A 151 5.89 -4.40 -13.69
N ASP A 152 6.52 -3.23 -13.55
CA ASP A 152 6.79 -2.28 -14.64
C ASP A 152 8.29 -2.05 -14.89
N PRO A 153 9.04 -3.03 -15.39
CA PRO A 153 10.44 -2.84 -15.71
C PRO A 153 10.68 -1.82 -16.84
N ALA A 154 9.72 -1.64 -17.76
CA ALA A 154 9.81 -0.66 -18.84
C ALA A 154 9.82 0.79 -18.32
N GLY A 155 9.17 1.06 -17.19
CA GLY A 155 9.19 2.35 -16.53
C GLY A 155 10.58 2.78 -16.05
N LEU A 156 11.57 1.87 -16.01
CA LEU A 156 12.96 2.19 -15.71
C LEU A 156 13.71 2.83 -16.89
N CYS A 157 13.21 2.72 -18.12
CA CYS A 157 13.95 3.17 -19.30
C CYS A 157 14.31 4.66 -19.28
N PRO A 158 13.41 5.59 -18.91
CA PRO A 158 13.78 7.00 -18.81
C PRO A 158 14.82 7.30 -17.73
N LEU A 159 15.03 6.35 -16.81
CA LEU A 159 15.91 6.51 -15.64
C LEU A 159 17.23 5.73 -15.79
N ALA A 160 17.34 4.79 -16.76
CA ALA A 160 18.37 3.77 -16.77
C ALA A 160 19.80 4.35 -16.86
N ASP A 161 20.06 5.27 -17.79
CA ASP A 161 21.39 5.82 -18.02
C ASP A 161 21.85 6.68 -16.83
N ARG A 162 21.02 7.66 -16.46
CA ARG A 162 21.35 8.55 -15.36
C ARG A 162 21.34 7.82 -14.01
N GLY A 163 20.41 6.89 -13.81
CA GLY A 163 20.35 6.06 -12.61
C GLY A 163 21.60 5.19 -12.43
N SER A 164 22.10 4.60 -13.53
CA SER A 164 23.37 3.85 -13.54
C SER A 164 24.55 4.75 -13.16
N ALA A 165 24.64 5.93 -13.78
CA ALA A 165 25.75 6.87 -13.54
C ALA A 165 25.73 7.43 -12.11
N VAL A 166 24.56 7.77 -11.57
CA VAL A 166 24.40 8.41 -10.25
C VAL A 166 24.52 7.44 -9.10
N THR A 167 23.95 6.21 -9.25
CA THR A 167 23.86 5.24 -8.14
C THR A 167 24.88 4.12 -8.21
N GLY A 168 25.41 3.80 -9.38
CA GLY A 168 26.26 2.63 -9.61
C GLY A 168 25.53 1.29 -9.46
N LEU A 169 24.20 1.26 -9.27
CA LEU A 169 23.44 0.03 -9.06
C LEU A 169 23.41 -0.82 -10.33
N GLY A 170 23.81 -2.09 -10.21
CA GLY A 170 23.79 -3.06 -11.31
C GLY A 170 22.42 -3.25 -11.96
N GLY A 171 21.33 -3.03 -11.19
CA GLY A 171 19.97 -3.06 -11.69
C GLY A 171 19.71 -2.05 -12.81
N TYR A 172 20.21 -0.82 -12.70
CA TYR A 172 20.09 0.18 -13.77
C TYR A 172 20.92 -0.19 -15.00
N ARG A 173 22.08 -0.84 -14.85
CA ARG A 173 22.86 -1.37 -15.96
C ARG A 173 22.11 -2.46 -16.71
N LEU A 174 21.46 -3.38 -16.01
CA LEU A 174 20.60 -4.40 -16.64
C LEU A 174 19.39 -3.74 -17.31
N ALA A 175 18.83 -2.68 -16.70
CA ALA A 175 17.73 -1.91 -17.29
C ALA A 175 18.13 -1.31 -18.65
N GLN A 176 19.34 -0.77 -18.80
CA GLN A 176 19.86 -0.32 -20.10
C GLN A 176 19.79 -1.46 -21.15
N GLY A 177 20.02 -2.71 -20.75
CA GLY A 177 19.95 -3.87 -21.64
C GLY A 177 18.55 -4.13 -22.20
N TRP A 178 17.52 -4.22 -21.35
CA TRP A 178 16.16 -4.43 -21.88
C TRP A 178 15.59 -3.18 -22.55
N CYS A 179 15.99 -1.99 -22.13
CA CYS A 179 15.57 -0.76 -22.80
C CYS A 179 16.13 -0.69 -24.23
N ALA A 180 17.40 -1.07 -24.44
CA ALA A 180 17.99 -1.23 -25.77
C ALA A 180 17.22 -2.27 -26.60
N ALA A 181 16.84 -3.42 -25.98
CA ALA A 181 16.04 -4.42 -26.65
C ALA A 181 14.66 -3.91 -27.09
N LEU A 182 13.99 -3.13 -26.22
CA LEU A 182 12.67 -2.55 -26.49
C LEU A 182 12.72 -1.49 -27.62
N THR A 183 13.86 -0.83 -27.79
CA THR A 183 14.10 0.12 -28.90
C THR A 183 14.68 -0.54 -30.16
N GLY A 184 14.85 -1.88 -30.15
CA GLY A 184 15.31 -2.67 -31.29
C GLY A 184 16.82 -2.92 -31.35
N ASP A 185 17.62 -2.39 -30.40
CA ASP A 185 19.07 -2.65 -30.35
C ASP A 185 19.39 -3.93 -29.56
N GLY A 186 19.13 -5.09 -30.18
CA GLY A 186 19.43 -6.39 -29.61
C GLY A 186 20.93 -6.67 -29.45
N ALA A 187 21.79 -5.99 -30.22
CA ALA A 187 23.25 -6.17 -30.13
C ALA A 187 23.77 -5.52 -28.83
N GLN A 188 23.38 -4.30 -28.53
CA GLN A 188 23.69 -3.60 -27.28
C GLN A 188 23.13 -4.36 -26.09
N ALA A 189 21.86 -4.78 -26.15
CA ALA A 189 21.22 -5.59 -25.09
C ALA A 189 22.02 -6.84 -24.73
N SER A 190 22.39 -7.63 -25.75
CA SER A 190 23.19 -8.84 -25.57
C SER A 190 24.61 -8.55 -25.06
N GLY A 191 25.19 -7.42 -25.47
CA GLY A 191 26.49 -6.94 -24.99
C GLY A 191 26.50 -6.66 -23.48
N ILE A 192 25.49 -5.96 -23.01
CA ILE A 192 25.31 -5.61 -21.58
C ILE A 192 25.18 -6.89 -20.73
N VAL A 193 24.33 -7.82 -21.12
CA VAL A 193 24.14 -9.09 -20.35
C VAL A 193 25.44 -9.88 -20.29
N ARG A 194 26.16 -10.02 -21.42
CA ARG A 194 27.46 -10.70 -21.43
C ARG A 194 28.49 -10.01 -20.50
N GLN A 195 28.49 -8.69 -20.46
CA GLN A 195 29.37 -7.93 -19.58
C GLN A 195 29.02 -8.19 -18.11
N MET A 196 27.75 -8.08 -17.73
CA MET A 196 27.26 -8.32 -16.35
C MET A 196 27.62 -9.73 -15.87
N ARG A 197 27.43 -10.74 -16.74
CA ARG A 197 27.82 -12.13 -16.46
C ARG A 197 29.32 -12.29 -16.21
N ARG A 198 30.16 -11.69 -17.06
CA ARG A 198 31.63 -11.72 -16.88
C ARG A 198 32.09 -11.05 -15.59
N GLN A 199 31.43 -9.95 -15.21
CA GLN A 199 31.75 -9.19 -14.01
C GLN A 199 31.13 -9.78 -12.73
N ARG A 200 30.29 -10.82 -12.83
CA ARG A 200 29.57 -11.45 -11.71
C ARG A 200 28.79 -10.44 -10.85
N ILE A 201 28.14 -9.47 -11.49
CA ILE A 201 27.39 -8.39 -10.83
C ILE A 201 26.00 -8.87 -10.37
N ALA A 202 25.46 -9.91 -10.99
CA ALA A 202 24.15 -10.49 -10.66
C ALA A 202 24.22 -12.01 -10.64
N GLU A 203 23.34 -12.65 -9.90
CA GLU A 203 23.21 -14.11 -9.87
C GLU A 203 22.63 -14.63 -11.19
N ASP A 204 22.84 -15.92 -11.48
CA ASP A 204 22.44 -16.51 -12.74
C ASP A 204 20.92 -16.39 -13.00
N ILE A 205 20.10 -16.60 -11.97
CA ILE A 205 18.64 -16.42 -12.07
C ILE A 205 18.26 -14.98 -12.41
N ASP A 206 18.92 -13.98 -11.80
CA ASP A 206 18.65 -12.57 -12.05
C ASP A 206 18.99 -12.17 -13.48
N LEU A 207 20.08 -12.74 -14.03
CA LEU A 207 20.47 -12.57 -15.44
C LEU A 207 19.50 -13.27 -16.39
N LYS A 208 19.03 -14.49 -16.07
CA LYS A 208 18.04 -15.21 -16.89
C LYS A 208 16.69 -14.51 -16.95
N LEU A 209 16.24 -13.92 -15.84
CA LEU A 209 15.03 -13.11 -15.82
C LEU A 209 15.18 -11.85 -16.69
N ALA A 210 16.33 -11.16 -16.63
CA ALA A 210 16.62 -10.03 -17.50
C ALA A 210 16.73 -10.46 -19.00
N GLU A 211 17.37 -11.60 -19.30
CA GLU A 211 17.43 -12.17 -20.64
C GLU A 211 16.05 -12.53 -21.19
N LYS A 212 15.14 -13.00 -20.34
CA LYS A 212 13.75 -13.29 -20.74
C LYS A 212 13.01 -12.02 -21.16
N LEU A 213 13.19 -10.93 -20.39
CA LEU A 213 12.60 -9.64 -20.75
C LEU A 213 13.19 -9.07 -22.04
N ILE A 214 14.52 -9.16 -22.23
CA ILE A 214 15.21 -8.77 -23.46
C ILE A 214 14.72 -9.61 -24.66
N GLY A 215 14.56 -10.91 -24.45
CA GLY A 215 14.06 -11.83 -25.48
C GLY A 215 12.63 -11.54 -25.93
N ALA A 216 11.79 -11.04 -25.05
CA ALA A 216 10.45 -10.57 -25.39
C ALA A 216 10.45 -9.31 -26.28
N GLY A 217 11.46 -8.46 -26.13
CA GLY A 217 11.59 -7.22 -26.91
C GLY A 217 12.15 -7.43 -28.32
N SER A 218 13.29 -8.07 -28.49
CA SER A 218 14.00 -8.07 -29.76
C SER A 218 14.45 -9.44 -30.30
N ALA A 219 14.74 -10.39 -29.45
CA ALA A 219 15.46 -11.61 -29.86
C ALA A 219 14.56 -12.84 -30.02
N ARG A 220 13.30 -12.83 -29.60
CA ARG A 220 12.37 -14.00 -29.61
C ARG A 220 13.00 -15.30 -29.12
N LYS A 221 14.02 -15.19 -28.25
CA LYS A 221 14.73 -16.33 -27.70
C LYS A 221 14.00 -16.87 -26.49
N ALA A 222 13.62 -18.13 -26.52
CA ALA A 222 13.06 -18.79 -25.36
C ALA A 222 14.13 -18.87 -24.24
N VAL A 223 13.82 -18.32 -23.07
CA VAL A 223 14.67 -18.42 -21.88
C VAL A 223 13.88 -19.21 -20.84
N ASN A 224 14.43 -20.35 -20.42
CA ASN A 224 13.89 -21.10 -19.30
C ASN A 224 14.50 -20.57 -18.00
N VAL A 225 13.64 -20.19 -17.05
CA VAL A 225 14.03 -19.69 -15.72
C VAL A 225 13.85 -20.83 -14.73
N ASP A 226 14.96 -21.28 -14.16
CA ASP A 226 14.99 -22.26 -13.08
C ASP A 226 15.19 -21.54 -11.73
N TRP A 227 14.28 -21.76 -10.79
CA TRP A 227 14.31 -21.21 -9.45
C TRP A 227 15.20 -22.00 -8.49
N GLY A 228 15.66 -23.20 -8.86
CA GLY A 228 16.40 -24.12 -7.98
C GLY A 228 17.70 -23.56 -7.39
N GLY A 229 18.25 -22.49 -7.96
CA GLY A 229 19.44 -21.81 -7.45
C GLY A 229 19.16 -20.50 -6.70
N ALA A 230 17.91 -20.12 -6.53
CA ALA A 230 17.54 -18.88 -5.84
C ALA A 230 17.48 -19.12 -4.33
N ASP A 231 18.07 -18.21 -3.54
CA ASP A 231 18.01 -18.23 -2.07
C ASP A 231 16.73 -17.60 -1.51
N ARG A 232 16.18 -16.59 -2.19
CA ARG A 232 15.03 -15.80 -1.77
C ARG A 232 14.36 -15.06 -2.92
N LEU A 233 13.12 -14.62 -2.70
CA LEU A 233 12.42 -13.73 -3.60
C LEU A 233 12.81 -12.28 -3.30
N THR A 234 13.62 -11.69 -4.19
CA THR A 234 13.94 -10.25 -4.14
C THR A 234 12.92 -9.44 -4.93
N VAL A 235 12.87 -8.10 -4.71
CA VAL A 235 12.03 -7.20 -5.54
C VAL A 235 12.39 -7.32 -7.02
N TRP A 236 13.66 -7.52 -7.33
CA TRP A 236 14.15 -7.76 -8.69
C TRP A 236 13.52 -9.01 -9.30
N ARG A 237 13.66 -10.15 -8.62
CA ARG A 237 13.09 -11.44 -9.08
C ARG A 237 11.58 -11.38 -9.20
N PHE A 238 10.89 -10.77 -8.21
CA PHE A 238 9.45 -10.57 -8.25
C PHE A 238 9.05 -9.76 -9.50
N GLY A 239 9.63 -8.56 -9.67
CA GLY A 239 9.24 -7.64 -10.74
C GLY A 239 9.49 -8.20 -12.14
N LEU A 240 10.64 -8.82 -12.38
CA LEU A 240 10.96 -9.39 -13.70
C LEU A 240 10.17 -10.67 -13.97
N ALA A 241 9.98 -11.55 -12.99
CA ALA A 241 9.18 -12.75 -13.15
C ALA A 241 7.73 -12.40 -13.51
N THR A 242 7.08 -11.54 -12.71
CA THR A 242 5.69 -11.14 -12.96
C THR A 242 5.53 -10.40 -14.29
N ALA A 243 6.45 -9.48 -14.64
CA ALA A 243 6.39 -8.76 -15.91
C ALA A 243 6.60 -9.65 -17.15
N THR A 244 7.23 -10.82 -17.00
CA THR A 244 7.52 -11.75 -18.11
C THR A 244 6.68 -13.02 -18.09
N GLY A 245 5.65 -13.09 -17.22
CA GLY A 245 4.77 -14.25 -17.08
C GLY A 245 5.47 -15.50 -16.54
N VAL A 246 6.55 -15.32 -15.76
CA VAL A 246 7.21 -16.42 -15.04
C VAL A 246 6.50 -16.56 -13.69
N THR A 247 5.88 -17.72 -13.47
CA THR A 247 5.23 -18.00 -12.19
C THR A 247 6.27 -18.11 -11.08
N VAL A 248 6.04 -17.36 -10.00
CA VAL A 248 6.83 -17.45 -8.77
C VAL A 248 6.38 -18.68 -8.00
N PRO A 249 7.27 -19.63 -7.66
CA PRO A 249 6.87 -20.83 -6.92
C PRO A 249 6.26 -20.48 -5.56
N PRO A 250 5.21 -21.21 -5.12
CA PRO A 250 4.51 -20.93 -3.84
C PRO A 250 5.45 -20.92 -2.62
N ASP A 251 6.48 -21.73 -2.62
CA ASP A 251 7.46 -21.80 -1.53
C ASP A 251 8.14 -20.45 -1.29
N TYR A 252 8.50 -19.71 -2.35
CA TYR A 252 9.08 -18.37 -2.21
C TYR A 252 8.07 -17.36 -1.67
N LEU A 253 6.78 -17.51 -2.02
CA LEU A 253 5.73 -16.64 -1.53
C LEU A 253 5.37 -16.90 -0.05
N SER A 254 5.67 -18.09 0.48
CA SER A 254 5.42 -18.42 1.88
C SER A 254 6.37 -17.69 2.85
N TYR A 255 7.59 -17.37 2.39
CA TYR A 255 8.65 -16.72 3.20
C TYR A 255 8.70 -15.21 3.05
N VAL A 256 7.89 -14.60 2.15
CA VAL A 256 7.90 -13.14 1.99
C VAL A 256 6.97 -12.46 2.98
N GLY A 257 7.31 -11.22 3.31
CA GLY A 257 6.46 -10.39 4.15
C GLY A 257 5.12 -10.02 3.48
N PRO A 258 4.13 -9.62 4.28
CA PRO A 258 2.78 -9.31 3.80
C PRO A 258 2.75 -8.20 2.74
N GLN A 259 3.74 -7.31 2.69
CA GLN A 259 3.86 -6.28 1.66
C GLN A 259 4.01 -6.87 0.24
N VAL A 260 4.78 -7.95 0.08
CA VAL A 260 4.97 -8.60 -1.25
C VAL A 260 3.67 -9.24 -1.73
N ARG A 261 2.87 -9.76 -0.81
CA ARG A 261 1.52 -10.27 -1.12
C ARG A 261 0.59 -9.14 -1.58
N GLY A 262 0.73 -7.93 -1.00
CA GLY A 262 0.05 -6.72 -1.48
C GLY A 262 0.45 -6.35 -2.90
N TRP A 263 1.75 -6.40 -3.23
CA TRP A 263 2.23 -6.17 -4.61
C TRP A 263 1.66 -7.19 -5.58
N LEU A 264 1.68 -8.48 -5.20
CA LEU A 264 1.11 -9.55 -6.02
C LEU A 264 -0.38 -9.34 -6.26
N ALA A 265 -1.14 -9.01 -5.20
CA ALA A 265 -2.59 -8.76 -5.29
C ALA A 265 -2.96 -7.64 -6.26
N THR A 266 -2.11 -6.62 -6.37
CA THR A 266 -2.34 -5.43 -7.22
C THR A 266 -1.61 -5.45 -8.56
N SER A 267 -0.81 -6.49 -8.86
CA SER A 267 -0.07 -6.58 -10.12
C SER A 267 -1.02 -6.86 -11.30
N PRO A 268 -1.09 -5.96 -12.30
CA PRO A 268 -1.90 -6.22 -13.50
C PRO A 268 -1.29 -7.28 -14.42
N ALA A 269 0.00 -7.58 -14.26
CA ALA A 269 0.72 -8.56 -15.07
C ALA A 269 0.49 -10.02 -14.62
N VAL A 270 -0.09 -10.21 -13.43
CA VAL A 270 -0.34 -11.55 -12.86
C VAL A 270 -1.81 -11.93 -13.08
N PRO A 271 -2.09 -13.15 -13.59
CA PRO A 271 -3.45 -13.64 -13.76
C PRO A 271 -4.29 -13.57 -12.48
N ALA A 272 -5.59 -13.34 -12.61
CA ALA A 272 -6.50 -13.25 -11.46
C ALA A 272 -6.51 -14.54 -10.63
N THR A 273 -6.43 -15.70 -11.28
CA THR A 273 -6.37 -17.02 -10.64
C THR A 273 -5.18 -17.18 -9.69
N GLU A 274 -4.02 -16.60 -10.02
CA GLU A 274 -2.83 -16.62 -9.16
C GLU A 274 -2.94 -15.61 -8.01
N ARG A 275 -3.57 -14.43 -8.24
CA ARG A 275 -3.77 -13.40 -7.23
C ARG A 275 -4.82 -13.77 -6.18
N ALA A 276 -5.72 -14.69 -6.50
CA ALA A 276 -6.83 -15.09 -5.63
C ALA A 276 -6.37 -15.57 -4.23
N GLY A 277 -5.18 -16.18 -4.14
CA GLY A 277 -4.64 -16.66 -2.87
C GLY A 277 -4.19 -15.56 -1.89
N VAL A 278 -4.02 -14.31 -2.36
CA VAL A 278 -3.49 -13.20 -1.54
C VAL A 278 -4.43 -11.98 -1.47
N ILE A 279 -5.48 -11.94 -2.29
CA ILE A 279 -6.32 -10.74 -2.45
C ILE A 279 -7.10 -10.38 -1.17
N ASP A 280 -7.59 -11.37 -0.43
CA ASP A 280 -8.32 -11.15 0.82
C ASP A 280 -7.43 -10.56 1.92
N GLN A 281 -6.17 -11.00 1.97
CA GLN A 281 -5.20 -10.40 2.89
C GLN A 281 -4.89 -8.95 2.49
N ALA A 282 -4.73 -8.66 1.20
CA ALA A 282 -4.54 -7.31 0.70
C ALA A 282 -5.75 -6.42 1.01
N ALA A 283 -6.97 -6.95 0.91
CA ALA A 283 -8.17 -6.25 1.34
C ALA A 283 -8.18 -6.00 2.85
N THR A 284 -7.80 -6.99 3.66
CA THR A 284 -7.68 -6.85 5.12
C THR A 284 -6.73 -5.73 5.52
N LEU A 285 -5.62 -5.55 4.79
CA LEU A 285 -4.61 -4.52 5.04
C LEU A 285 -4.94 -3.14 4.43
N GLY A 286 -6.06 -3.00 3.71
CA GLY A 286 -6.46 -1.74 3.10
C GLY A 286 -5.89 -1.48 1.70
N VAL A 287 -5.07 -2.38 1.16
CA VAL A 287 -4.48 -2.26 -0.19
C VAL A 287 -5.55 -2.38 -1.28
N ILE A 288 -6.55 -3.25 -1.07
CA ILE A 288 -7.68 -3.45 -1.98
C ILE A 288 -8.96 -2.85 -1.38
N SER A 289 -9.68 -2.06 -2.18
CA SER A 289 -11.00 -1.54 -1.80
C SER A 289 -12.08 -2.62 -1.88
N ASN A 290 -13.23 -2.38 -1.21
CA ASN A 290 -14.40 -3.27 -1.38
C ASN A 290 -14.82 -3.39 -2.85
N ALA A 291 -14.89 -2.27 -3.59
CA ALA A 291 -15.31 -2.29 -4.99
C ALA A 291 -14.35 -3.14 -5.84
N ALA A 292 -13.04 -2.90 -5.74
CA ALA A 292 -12.04 -3.66 -6.49
C ALA A 292 -12.04 -5.15 -6.13
N LEU A 293 -12.33 -5.50 -4.86
CA LEU A 293 -12.44 -6.89 -4.44
C LEU A 293 -13.69 -7.58 -5.01
N VAL A 294 -14.82 -6.86 -5.07
CA VAL A 294 -16.05 -7.33 -5.71
C VAL A 294 -15.83 -7.56 -7.21
N ASP A 295 -15.25 -6.60 -7.91
CA ASP A 295 -14.95 -6.71 -9.34
C ASP A 295 -13.98 -7.87 -9.64
N PHE A 296 -12.99 -8.06 -8.76
CA PHE A 296 -12.04 -9.17 -8.88
C PHE A 296 -12.73 -10.54 -8.81
N TYR A 297 -13.55 -10.80 -7.79
CA TYR A 297 -14.23 -12.08 -7.65
C TYR A 297 -15.37 -12.25 -8.66
N ALA A 298 -16.03 -11.16 -9.07
CA ALA A 298 -17.03 -11.23 -10.16
C ALA A 298 -16.38 -11.69 -11.47
N GLY A 299 -15.16 -11.21 -11.77
CA GLY A 299 -14.39 -11.65 -12.94
C GLY A 299 -14.00 -13.12 -12.89
N LEU A 300 -13.66 -13.66 -11.72
CA LEU A 300 -13.30 -15.07 -11.58
C LEU A 300 -14.47 -16.04 -11.79
N ALA A 301 -15.72 -15.58 -11.65
CA ALA A 301 -16.87 -16.41 -11.90
C ALA A 301 -17.01 -16.84 -13.38
N ASP A 302 -16.49 -16.01 -14.29
CA ASP A 302 -16.57 -16.20 -15.74
C ASP A 302 -15.20 -16.57 -16.36
N ASP A 303 -14.17 -16.77 -15.55
CA ASP A 303 -12.82 -17.11 -16.00
C ASP A 303 -12.67 -18.62 -16.15
N ASP A 304 -12.47 -19.09 -17.39
CA ASP A 304 -12.31 -20.51 -17.70
C ASP A 304 -11.08 -21.15 -17.04
N GLN A 305 -10.11 -20.34 -16.60
CA GLN A 305 -8.92 -20.80 -15.89
C GLN A 305 -9.13 -20.84 -14.37
N ALA A 306 -10.25 -20.30 -13.88
CA ALA A 306 -10.53 -20.31 -12.45
C ALA A 306 -10.84 -21.74 -11.95
N SER A 307 -10.31 -22.09 -10.79
CA SER A 307 -10.70 -23.31 -10.11
C SER A 307 -12.18 -23.25 -9.72
N ARG A 308 -12.82 -24.43 -9.53
CA ARG A 308 -14.22 -24.51 -9.08
C ARG A 308 -14.48 -23.70 -7.80
N GLY A 309 -13.52 -23.72 -6.85
CA GLY A 309 -13.63 -22.94 -5.61
C GLY A 309 -13.57 -21.43 -5.85
N GLN A 310 -12.71 -20.96 -6.76
CA GLN A 310 -12.61 -19.55 -7.12
C GLN A 310 -13.87 -19.06 -7.84
N ALA A 311 -14.38 -19.82 -8.80
CA ALA A 311 -15.62 -19.51 -9.51
C ALA A 311 -16.85 -19.53 -8.56
N ALA A 312 -16.88 -20.45 -7.59
CA ALA A 312 -17.96 -20.54 -6.60
C ALA A 312 -18.08 -19.25 -5.77
N ILE A 313 -16.94 -18.64 -5.35
CA ILE A 313 -16.95 -17.36 -4.63
C ILE A 313 -17.60 -16.26 -5.46
N GLY A 314 -17.28 -16.18 -6.76
CA GLY A 314 -17.87 -15.20 -7.66
C GLY A 314 -19.38 -15.42 -7.87
N ASN A 315 -19.81 -16.68 -7.95
CA ASN A 315 -21.24 -17.02 -8.07
C ASN A 315 -22.01 -16.72 -6.77
N ASP A 316 -21.46 -17.05 -5.59
CA ASP A 316 -22.05 -16.67 -4.31
C ASP A 316 -22.12 -15.14 -4.17
N LEU A 317 -21.12 -14.42 -4.66
CA LEU A 317 -21.17 -12.97 -4.68
C LEU A 317 -22.32 -12.43 -5.56
N ARG A 318 -22.53 -12.98 -6.76
CA ARG A 318 -23.70 -12.64 -7.60
C ARG A 318 -25.01 -12.90 -6.88
N ASN A 319 -25.14 -14.05 -6.22
CA ASN A 319 -26.32 -14.39 -5.43
C ASN A 319 -26.53 -13.43 -4.26
N ALA A 320 -25.47 -13.02 -3.56
CA ALA A 320 -25.54 -12.04 -2.49
C ALA A 320 -26.08 -10.67 -2.93
N TYR A 321 -25.87 -10.31 -4.20
CA TYR A 321 -26.36 -9.05 -4.78
C TYR A 321 -27.71 -9.16 -5.48
N ALA A 322 -28.03 -10.28 -6.14
CA ALA A 322 -29.09 -10.39 -7.15
C ALA A 322 -30.11 -11.53 -6.92
N ALA A 323 -29.93 -12.40 -5.91
CA ALA A 323 -30.92 -13.45 -5.63
C ALA A 323 -32.30 -12.86 -5.32
N GLY A 324 -33.36 -13.63 -5.67
CA GLY A 324 -34.73 -13.16 -5.70
C GLY A 324 -35.31 -12.79 -4.33
N ASP A 325 -34.86 -13.45 -3.26
CA ASP A 325 -35.32 -13.17 -1.90
C ASP A 325 -34.16 -12.88 -0.93
N GLU A 326 -34.49 -12.28 0.20
CA GLU A 326 -33.56 -11.84 1.21
C GLU A 326 -32.85 -13.00 1.91
N GLY A 327 -33.56 -14.12 2.10
CA GLY A 327 -33.01 -15.31 2.72
C GLY A 327 -31.90 -15.95 1.86
N GLN A 328 -32.11 -16.00 0.54
CA GLN A 328 -31.13 -16.48 -0.41
C GLN A 328 -29.91 -15.54 -0.45
N ARG A 329 -30.12 -14.22 -0.44
CA ARG A 329 -29.02 -13.24 -0.38
C ARG A 329 -28.20 -13.38 0.89
N LEU A 330 -28.85 -13.51 2.05
CA LEU A 330 -28.18 -13.74 3.33
C LEU A 330 -27.43 -15.09 3.35
N SER A 331 -28.03 -16.15 2.79
CA SER A 331 -27.39 -17.45 2.67
C SER A 331 -26.09 -17.37 1.85
N ALA A 332 -26.13 -16.66 0.72
CA ALA A 332 -24.93 -16.43 -0.11
C ALA A 332 -23.86 -15.61 0.63
N ILE A 333 -24.25 -14.61 1.41
CA ILE A 333 -23.32 -13.85 2.25
C ILE A 333 -22.66 -14.76 3.31
N ARG A 334 -23.43 -15.64 3.96
CA ARG A 334 -22.92 -16.62 4.92
C ARG A 334 -21.94 -17.60 4.26
N SER A 335 -22.24 -18.08 3.06
CA SER A 335 -21.33 -18.92 2.28
C SER A 335 -19.98 -18.23 2.02
N LEU A 336 -20.01 -16.93 1.65
CA LEU A 336 -18.81 -16.12 1.45
C LEU A 336 -17.98 -15.92 2.73
N TRP A 337 -18.63 -15.87 3.89
CA TRP A 337 -17.94 -15.77 5.19
C TRP A 337 -17.27 -17.08 5.63
N GLY A 338 -17.77 -18.22 5.14
CA GLY A 338 -17.32 -19.55 5.55
C GLY A 338 -17.96 -20.03 6.85
N ASP A 339 -17.63 -21.27 7.20
CA ASP A 339 -18.21 -21.95 8.39
C ASP A 339 -17.41 -21.70 9.68
N ASP A 340 -16.31 -20.96 9.61
CA ASP A 340 -15.42 -20.73 10.73
C ASP A 340 -16.04 -19.79 11.78
N ALA A 341 -15.76 -20.08 13.05
CA ALA A 341 -16.15 -19.25 14.19
C ALA A 341 -15.61 -17.80 14.08
N ARG A 342 -14.57 -17.57 13.25
CA ARG A 342 -14.04 -16.26 12.89
C ARG A 342 -14.07 -16.09 11.37
N THR A 343 -14.95 -15.24 10.89
CA THR A 343 -14.94 -14.80 9.48
C THR A 343 -13.64 -14.04 9.17
N PRO A 344 -12.87 -14.43 8.15
CA PRO A 344 -11.71 -13.66 7.72
C PRO A 344 -12.11 -12.21 7.37
N TYR A 345 -11.38 -11.23 7.88
CA TYR A 345 -11.77 -9.82 7.73
C TYR A 345 -11.87 -9.38 6.25
N GLY A 346 -11.05 -9.93 5.36
CA GLY A 346 -11.17 -9.72 3.92
C GLY A 346 -12.52 -10.15 3.34
N ARG A 347 -13.16 -11.18 3.92
CA ARG A 347 -14.51 -11.63 3.54
C ARG A 347 -15.61 -10.68 4.03
N LEU A 348 -15.41 -10.05 5.18
CA LEU A 348 -16.28 -8.95 5.62
C LEU A 348 -16.17 -7.76 4.65
N VAL A 349 -14.94 -7.43 4.22
CA VAL A 349 -14.73 -6.39 3.19
C VAL A 349 -15.44 -6.75 1.89
N LEU A 350 -15.36 -8.00 1.42
CA LEU A 350 -16.01 -8.45 0.18
C LEU A 350 -17.52 -8.25 0.23
N THR A 351 -18.15 -8.60 1.35
CA THR A 351 -19.61 -8.63 1.48
C THR A 351 -20.24 -7.30 1.91
N ALA A 352 -19.45 -6.26 2.12
CA ALA A 352 -19.89 -5.00 2.74
C ALA A 352 -21.09 -4.35 2.05
N ARG A 353 -21.07 -4.18 0.73
CA ARG A 353 -22.17 -3.57 -0.03
C ARG A 353 -23.36 -4.50 -0.22
N ALA A 354 -23.12 -5.82 -0.27
CA ALA A 354 -24.22 -6.80 -0.28
C ALA A 354 -24.97 -6.76 1.05
N ALA A 355 -24.25 -6.74 2.19
CA ALA A 355 -24.83 -6.59 3.53
C ALA A 355 -25.65 -5.29 3.66
N ALA A 356 -25.16 -4.17 3.12
CA ALA A 356 -25.87 -2.89 3.15
C ALA A 356 -27.20 -2.87 2.36
N ARG A 357 -27.39 -3.81 1.45
CA ARG A 357 -28.64 -3.96 0.66
C ARG A 357 -29.68 -4.84 1.36
N LEU A 358 -29.32 -5.57 2.39
CA LEU A 358 -30.27 -6.33 3.17
C LEU A 358 -31.16 -5.39 3.99
N PRO A 359 -32.44 -5.72 4.17
CA PRO A 359 -33.28 -5.05 5.16
C PRO A 359 -32.78 -5.38 6.55
N VAL A 360 -33.20 -4.57 7.52
CA VAL A 360 -32.92 -4.83 8.93
C VAL A 360 -33.76 -6.02 9.37
N MET A 361 -33.10 -7.08 9.85
CA MET A 361 -33.75 -8.33 10.26
C MET A 361 -33.90 -8.38 11.77
N SER A 362 -35.05 -8.85 12.23
CA SER A 362 -35.41 -8.87 13.64
C SER A 362 -34.71 -9.98 14.46
N ASP A 363 -34.19 -11.05 13.80
CA ASP A 363 -33.57 -12.18 14.50
C ASP A 363 -32.12 -11.92 14.96
N GLY A 364 -31.49 -10.87 14.47
CA GLY A 364 -30.19 -10.35 14.93
C GLY A 364 -28.98 -11.30 14.88
N ARG A 365 -29.16 -12.56 14.47
CA ARG A 365 -28.11 -13.59 14.57
C ARG A 365 -26.80 -13.27 13.87
N ASP A 366 -26.88 -12.57 12.71
CA ASP A 366 -25.70 -12.20 11.92
C ASP A 366 -25.36 -10.71 12.06
N ALA A 367 -26.03 -9.99 12.94
CA ALA A 367 -25.90 -8.54 13.07
C ALA A 367 -24.44 -8.11 13.28
N ASP A 368 -23.69 -8.83 14.11
CA ASP A 368 -22.28 -8.52 14.41
C ASP A 368 -21.44 -8.58 13.12
N ARG A 369 -21.59 -9.63 12.30
CA ARG A 369 -20.87 -9.77 11.04
C ARG A 369 -21.36 -8.83 9.94
N LEU A 370 -22.68 -8.58 9.85
CA LEU A 370 -23.26 -7.65 8.89
C LEU A 370 -22.83 -6.21 9.17
N VAL A 371 -22.85 -5.77 10.43
CA VAL A 371 -22.40 -4.44 10.84
C VAL A 371 -20.87 -4.31 10.61
N ALA A 372 -20.07 -5.28 11.04
CA ALA A 372 -18.63 -5.29 10.80
C ALA A 372 -18.31 -5.23 9.30
N SER A 373 -19.06 -5.98 8.48
CA SER A 373 -18.93 -5.98 7.03
C SER A 373 -19.21 -4.59 6.45
N MET A 374 -20.34 -3.95 6.78
CA MET A 374 -20.65 -2.61 6.33
C MET A 374 -19.59 -1.58 6.73
N LEU A 375 -19.13 -1.61 8.00
CA LEU A 375 -18.13 -0.68 8.52
C LEU A 375 -16.73 -0.89 7.93
N SER A 376 -16.39 -2.12 7.51
CA SER A 376 -15.13 -2.39 6.81
C SER A 376 -14.97 -1.63 5.49
N ALA A 377 -16.08 -1.16 4.91
CA ALA A 377 -16.13 -0.33 3.70
C ALA A 377 -16.63 1.10 3.95
N GLY A 378 -16.76 1.55 5.21
CA GLY A 378 -17.16 2.90 5.57
C GLY A 378 -18.66 3.19 5.39
N LEU A 379 -19.50 2.17 5.42
CA LEU A 379 -20.96 2.30 5.24
C LEU A 379 -21.65 2.51 6.60
N ASP A 380 -21.19 3.52 7.35
CA ASP A 380 -21.63 3.83 8.72
C ASP A 380 -23.13 4.11 8.82
N ARG A 381 -23.70 4.89 7.89
CA ARG A 381 -25.15 5.15 7.87
C ARG A 381 -25.97 3.88 7.59
N SER A 382 -25.44 2.96 6.77
CA SER A 382 -26.09 1.67 6.54
C SER A 382 -26.04 0.79 7.78
N ALA A 383 -24.92 0.79 8.49
CA ALA A 383 -24.77 0.11 9.77
C ALA A 383 -25.70 0.69 10.85
N ALA A 384 -25.80 2.03 10.94
CA ALA A 384 -26.64 2.72 11.91
C ALA A 384 -28.15 2.39 11.79
N ARG A 385 -28.64 1.93 10.62
CA ARG A 385 -30.03 1.46 10.47
C ARG A 385 -30.37 0.27 11.37
N TRP A 386 -29.34 -0.47 11.80
CA TRP A 386 -29.50 -1.68 12.61
C TRP A 386 -29.60 -1.37 14.12
N ARG A 387 -29.50 -0.10 14.55
CA ARG A 387 -29.41 0.29 15.98
C ARG A 387 -30.52 -0.28 16.85
N ASP A 388 -31.74 -0.33 16.33
CA ASP A 388 -32.93 -0.78 17.08
C ASP A 388 -33.16 -2.30 17.00
N ALA A 389 -32.42 -2.98 16.12
CA ALA A 389 -32.53 -4.43 15.91
C ALA A 389 -31.38 -5.21 16.57
N VAL A 390 -30.30 -4.54 16.96
CA VAL A 390 -29.17 -5.20 17.60
C VAL A 390 -29.39 -5.30 19.11
N LYS A 391 -28.92 -6.41 19.66
CA LYS A 391 -28.95 -6.60 21.12
C LYS A 391 -27.97 -5.66 21.78
N GLN A 392 -28.38 -4.99 22.87
CA GLN A 392 -27.48 -4.23 23.70
C GLN A 392 -26.33 -5.13 24.17
N ASP A 393 -25.13 -4.56 24.29
CA ASP A 393 -23.90 -5.25 24.68
C ASP A 393 -23.40 -6.31 23.68
N SER A 394 -23.96 -6.36 22.45
CA SER A 394 -23.38 -7.12 21.33
C SER A 394 -22.27 -6.34 20.63
N ASP A 395 -21.44 -7.02 19.84
CA ASP A 395 -20.42 -6.35 19.01
C ASP A 395 -21.02 -5.39 17.99
N ALA A 396 -22.17 -5.76 17.38
CA ALA A 396 -22.90 -4.87 16.47
C ALA A 396 -23.33 -3.59 17.16
N TRP A 397 -23.89 -3.70 18.36
CA TRP A 397 -24.28 -2.53 19.17
C TRP A 397 -23.07 -1.65 19.46
N ALA A 398 -21.97 -2.21 19.95
CA ALA A 398 -20.76 -1.47 20.27
C ALA A 398 -20.17 -0.76 19.04
N MET A 399 -20.11 -1.47 17.90
CA MET A 399 -19.64 -0.89 16.64
C MET A 399 -20.53 0.24 16.14
N ILE A 400 -21.86 0.10 16.22
CA ILE A 400 -22.81 1.18 15.85
C ILE A 400 -22.65 2.37 16.80
N VAL A 401 -22.55 2.11 18.11
CA VAL A 401 -22.33 3.17 19.10
C VAL A 401 -21.04 3.95 18.81
N LEU A 402 -19.99 3.29 18.30
CA LEU A 402 -18.72 3.95 17.92
C LEU A 402 -18.76 4.61 16.55
N SER A 403 -19.56 4.11 15.60
CA SER A 403 -19.47 4.54 14.19
C SER A 403 -20.58 5.48 13.74
N ASP A 404 -21.74 5.51 14.42
CA ASP A 404 -22.90 6.30 14.00
C ASP A 404 -22.55 7.80 13.89
N PRO A 405 -22.60 8.41 12.68
CA PRO A 405 -22.25 9.81 12.47
C PRO A 405 -23.30 10.77 13.06
N ASP A 406 -24.53 10.31 13.17
CA ASP A 406 -25.67 11.15 13.57
C ASP A 406 -26.03 10.98 15.05
N ARG A 407 -25.20 10.24 15.81
CA ARG A 407 -25.43 10.02 17.24
C ARG A 407 -25.31 11.31 18.02
N GLN A 408 -26.37 11.65 18.74
CA GLN A 408 -26.42 12.79 19.64
C GLN A 408 -26.21 12.40 21.11
N GLY A 409 -25.61 13.31 21.88
CA GLY A 409 -25.42 13.18 23.32
C GLY A 409 -24.28 12.22 23.72
N GLN A 410 -23.99 12.25 25.01
CA GLN A 410 -23.00 11.42 25.66
C GLN A 410 -23.65 10.24 26.37
N LEU A 411 -22.93 9.14 26.52
CA LEU A 411 -23.32 7.98 27.31
C LEU A 411 -22.76 8.14 28.73
N ALA A 412 -23.47 7.64 29.71
CA ALA A 412 -22.91 7.42 31.04
C ALA A 412 -22.07 6.12 31.05
N TYR A 413 -21.00 6.07 31.83
CA TYR A 413 -20.16 4.90 31.94
C TYR A 413 -20.95 3.64 32.33
N ASP A 414 -21.91 3.77 33.25
CA ASP A 414 -22.74 2.65 33.70
C ASP A 414 -23.59 2.01 32.58
N GLN A 415 -23.88 2.77 31.50
CA GLN A 415 -24.62 2.26 30.35
C GLN A 415 -23.77 1.37 29.43
N VAL A 416 -22.45 1.37 29.59
CA VAL A 416 -21.50 0.65 28.72
C VAL A 416 -20.73 -0.44 29.43
N THR A 417 -20.94 -0.61 30.75
CA THR A 417 -20.24 -1.61 31.58
C THR A 417 -20.61 -3.05 31.26
N GLY A 418 -21.80 -3.29 30.68
CA GLY A 418 -22.26 -4.64 30.27
C GLY A 418 -21.48 -5.21 29.10
N TYR A 419 -20.99 -4.34 28.21
CA TYR A 419 -20.26 -4.78 27.03
C TYR A 419 -18.88 -5.36 27.38
N GLY A 420 -18.55 -6.48 26.76
CA GLY A 420 -17.23 -7.12 26.91
C GLY A 420 -17.00 -7.77 28.26
N SER A 421 -18.06 -8.06 29.05
CA SER A 421 -17.94 -8.71 30.35
C SER A 421 -17.21 -10.05 30.33
N GLY A 422 -17.12 -10.72 29.16
CA GLY A 422 -16.35 -11.95 28.92
C GLY A 422 -14.96 -11.73 28.30
N ASP A 423 -14.63 -10.51 27.85
CA ASP A 423 -13.33 -10.15 27.25
C ASP A 423 -12.91 -8.75 27.73
N ALA A 424 -12.13 -8.72 28.80
CA ALA A 424 -11.65 -7.48 29.40
C ALA A 424 -10.86 -6.58 28.43
N PHE A 425 -10.15 -7.16 27.45
CA PHE A 425 -9.44 -6.37 26.46
C PHE A 425 -10.41 -5.66 25.51
N LYS A 426 -11.43 -6.35 25.04
CA LYS A 426 -12.47 -5.79 24.16
C LYS A 426 -13.26 -4.68 24.88
N GLN A 427 -13.57 -4.85 26.16
CA GLN A 427 -14.20 -3.83 27.01
C GLN A 427 -13.34 -2.57 27.11
N ARG A 428 -12.03 -2.71 27.34
CA ARG A 428 -11.09 -1.58 27.37
C ARG A 428 -10.98 -0.87 26.02
N MET A 429 -10.98 -1.62 24.92
CA MET A 429 -10.96 -1.03 23.57
C MET A 429 -12.23 -0.24 23.27
N PHE A 430 -13.39 -0.75 23.67
CA PHE A 430 -14.67 -0.03 23.53
C PHE A 430 -14.70 1.27 24.33
N PHE A 431 -14.30 1.19 25.60
CA PHE A 431 -14.17 2.38 26.46
C PHE A 431 -13.20 3.41 25.84
N ALA A 432 -12.02 2.98 25.39
CA ALA A 432 -11.01 3.84 24.77
C ALA A 432 -11.55 4.54 23.52
N GLY A 433 -12.28 3.81 22.66
CA GLY A 433 -12.95 4.37 21.49
C GLY A 433 -14.00 5.42 21.86
N LEU A 434 -14.87 5.13 22.83
CA LEU A 434 -15.89 6.07 23.30
C LEU A 434 -15.29 7.34 23.89
N ALA A 435 -14.30 7.19 24.75
CA ALA A 435 -13.60 8.31 25.38
C ALA A 435 -12.91 9.21 24.35
N GLY A 436 -12.16 8.62 23.42
CA GLY A 436 -11.49 9.35 22.34
C GLY A 436 -12.44 10.07 21.38
N LEU A 437 -13.61 9.46 21.09
CA LEU A 437 -14.67 10.10 20.30
C LEU A 437 -15.45 11.18 21.08
N GLY A 438 -15.18 11.38 22.37
CA GLY A 438 -15.93 12.32 23.21
C GLY A 438 -17.38 11.89 23.45
N ARG A 439 -17.67 10.58 23.38
CA ARG A 439 -19.01 9.99 23.58
C ARG A 439 -19.32 9.68 25.04
N LEU A 440 -18.39 9.95 25.95
CA LEU A 440 -18.54 9.91 27.40
C LEU A 440 -18.29 11.31 27.97
N ALA A 441 -18.99 11.66 29.05
CA ALA A 441 -18.69 12.87 29.80
C ALA A 441 -17.34 12.74 30.54
N ARG A 442 -16.69 13.86 30.86
CA ARG A 442 -15.35 13.82 31.50
C ARG A 442 -15.33 12.99 32.79
N ALA A 443 -16.34 13.16 33.65
CA ALA A 443 -16.44 12.38 34.90
C ALA A 443 -16.60 10.86 34.63
N ASP A 444 -17.30 10.49 33.55
CA ASP A 444 -17.45 9.11 33.13
C ASP A 444 -16.17 8.54 32.53
N ILE A 445 -15.36 9.39 31.86
CA ILE A 445 -14.02 8.98 31.39
C ILE A 445 -13.10 8.71 32.58
N GLU A 446 -13.09 9.59 33.59
CA GLU A 446 -12.27 9.40 34.81
C GLU A 446 -12.69 8.14 35.56
N LYS A 447 -14.00 7.94 35.77
CA LYS A 447 -14.56 6.71 36.39
C LYS A 447 -14.20 5.43 35.64
N GLY A 448 -14.39 5.42 34.33
CA GLY A 448 -14.11 4.25 33.49
C GLY A 448 -12.61 3.96 33.36
N ALA A 449 -11.77 4.99 33.30
CA ALA A 449 -10.31 4.85 33.25
C ALA A 449 -9.76 4.16 34.50
N GLU A 450 -10.27 4.55 35.68
CA GLU A 450 -9.94 3.90 36.96
C GLU A 450 -10.46 2.46 37.01
N ALA A 451 -11.73 2.25 36.69
CA ALA A 451 -12.37 0.93 36.78
C ALA A 451 -11.77 -0.11 35.83
N LEU A 452 -11.31 0.31 34.64
CA LEU A 452 -10.76 -0.58 33.60
C LEU A 452 -9.23 -0.58 33.52
N ASP A 453 -8.54 0.17 34.38
CA ASP A 453 -7.09 0.39 34.33
C ASP A 453 -6.61 0.82 32.92
N VAL A 454 -7.29 1.84 32.34
CA VAL A 454 -6.91 2.47 31.07
C VAL A 454 -6.31 3.84 31.33
N ARG A 455 -5.02 3.98 31.09
CA ARG A 455 -4.24 5.19 31.42
C ARG A 455 -4.45 6.31 30.40
N VAL A 456 -5.64 6.91 30.34
CA VAL A 456 -5.98 7.97 29.40
C VAL A 456 -5.10 9.23 29.55
N GLY A 457 -4.59 9.49 30.75
CA GLY A 457 -3.70 10.63 31.06
C GLY A 457 -2.20 10.30 30.95
N GLN A 458 -1.80 9.19 30.32
CA GLN A 458 -0.38 8.83 30.22
C GLN A 458 0.38 9.83 29.34
N HIS A 459 1.48 10.39 29.88
CA HIS A 459 2.42 11.24 29.16
C HIS A 459 3.71 10.48 28.84
N ASN A 460 4.16 10.56 27.59
CA ASN A 460 5.43 10.08 27.10
C ASN A 460 5.79 10.84 25.80
N ALA A 461 6.99 10.66 25.29
CA ALA A 461 7.47 11.38 24.12
C ALA A 461 6.56 11.24 22.88
N TRP A 462 5.87 10.11 22.70
CA TRP A 462 4.92 9.92 21.60
C TRP A 462 3.64 10.73 21.82
N THR A 463 3.05 10.72 23.02
CA THR A 463 1.84 11.51 23.33
C THR A 463 2.13 13.00 23.28
N GLU A 464 3.29 13.46 23.76
CA GLU A 464 3.72 14.86 23.69
C GLU A 464 3.88 15.32 22.23
N ALA A 465 4.52 14.49 21.38
CA ALA A 465 4.63 14.79 19.95
C ALA A 465 3.26 14.83 19.26
N LEU A 466 2.34 13.95 19.65
CA LEU A 466 0.98 13.91 19.11
C LEU A 466 0.18 15.15 19.52
N ASP A 467 0.26 15.55 20.80
CA ASP A 467 -0.39 16.76 21.34
C ASP A 467 0.13 18.02 20.64
N GLN A 468 1.46 18.11 20.45
CA GLN A 468 2.05 19.22 19.74
C GLN A 468 1.59 19.27 18.27
N ALA A 469 1.55 18.12 17.58
CA ALA A 469 1.09 18.07 16.19
C ALA A 469 -0.40 18.45 16.04
N VAL A 470 -1.23 18.12 17.05
CA VAL A 470 -2.64 18.55 17.11
C VAL A 470 -2.73 20.06 17.36
N ALA A 471 -1.98 20.59 18.33
CA ALA A 471 -1.97 22.03 18.66
C ALA A 471 -1.49 22.90 17.48
N ASP A 472 -0.57 22.39 16.68
CA ASP A 472 -0.02 23.04 15.49
C ASP A 472 -0.85 22.79 14.22
N GLU A 473 -2.00 22.09 14.31
CA GLU A 473 -2.87 21.70 13.18
C GLU A 473 -2.15 20.92 12.06
N GLN A 474 -1.09 20.19 12.41
CA GLN A 474 -0.25 19.44 11.48
C GLN A 474 -0.87 18.06 11.14
N THR A 475 -1.99 18.04 10.41
CA THR A 475 -2.77 16.83 10.12
C THR A 475 -1.94 15.67 9.60
N GLY A 476 -1.00 15.92 8.67
CA GLY A 476 -0.12 14.86 8.13
C GLY A 476 0.79 14.24 9.19
N MET A 477 1.29 15.07 10.13
CA MET A 477 2.09 14.59 11.25
C MET A 477 1.25 13.80 12.26
N VAL A 478 0.02 14.26 12.55
CA VAL A 478 -0.93 13.51 13.39
C VAL A 478 -1.16 12.11 12.81
N VAL A 479 -1.41 11.99 11.51
CA VAL A 479 -1.61 10.68 10.86
C VAL A 479 -0.37 9.79 10.97
N LEU A 480 0.83 10.32 10.75
CA LEU A 480 2.08 9.57 10.92
C LEU A 480 2.27 9.09 12.37
N LEU A 481 2.01 9.94 13.34
CA LEU A 481 2.12 9.60 14.77
C LEU A 481 1.04 8.59 15.21
N CYS A 482 -0.18 8.67 14.66
CA CYS A 482 -1.20 7.64 14.87
C CYS A 482 -0.73 6.28 14.32
N ALA A 483 -0.11 6.25 13.15
CA ALA A 483 0.47 5.03 12.60
C ALA A 483 1.63 4.48 13.47
N VAL A 484 2.46 5.36 14.07
CA VAL A 484 3.50 4.97 15.04
C VAL A 484 2.88 4.30 16.27
N GLY A 485 1.76 4.80 16.78
CA GLY A 485 1.03 4.20 17.91
C GLY A 485 0.41 2.82 17.63
N MET A 486 0.37 2.40 16.36
CA MET A 486 -0.20 1.12 15.90
C MET A 486 0.83 0.14 15.33
N GLN A 487 2.11 0.25 15.66
CA GLN A 487 3.18 -0.63 15.14
C GLN A 487 3.21 -1.98 15.86
N THR A 488 2.15 -2.76 15.69
CA THR A 488 1.97 -4.10 16.29
C THR A 488 1.57 -5.11 15.21
N GLY A 489 1.71 -6.40 15.50
CA GLY A 489 1.36 -7.47 14.55
C GLY A 489 -0.14 -7.62 14.31
N ASP A 490 -0.95 -7.30 15.31
CA ASP A 490 -2.41 -7.39 15.28
C ASP A 490 -3.07 -6.36 16.24
N TRP A 491 -4.40 -6.32 16.26
CA TRP A 491 -5.16 -5.41 17.09
C TRP A 491 -5.01 -5.69 18.60
N ARG A 492 -4.76 -6.92 19.02
CA ARG A 492 -4.55 -7.24 20.44
C ARG A 492 -3.22 -6.69 20.97
N GLY A 493 -2.28 -6.37 20.09
CA GLY A 493 -1.04 -5.67 20.43
C GLY A 493 -1.21 -4.15 20.61
N VAL A 494 -2.32 -3.55 20.16
CA VAL A 494 -2.56 -2.10 20.30
C VAL A 494 -3.08 -1.81 21.72
N PRO A 495 -2.36 -1.03 22.55
CA PRO A 495 -2.84 -0.72 23.90
C PRO A 495 -4.11 0.14 23.85
N PRO A 496 -5.12 -0.10 24.74
CA PRO A 496 -6.34 0.71 24.79
C PRO A 496 -6.07 2.21 24.95
N GLN A 497 -5.09 2.61 25.75
CA GLN A 497 -4.70 4.02 25.89
C GLN A 497 -4.12 4.62 24.61
N ALA A 498 -3.46 3.81 23.76
CA ALA A 498 -3.01 4.28 22.46
C ALA A 498 -4.20 4.48 21.52
N LEU A 499 -5.18 3.58 21.50
CA LEU A 499 -6.42 3.77 20.74
C LEU A 499 -7.15 5.04 21.15
N TYR A 500 -7.29 5.30 22.47
CA TYR A 500 -7.87 6.55 22.98
C TYR A 500 -7.20 7.77 22.36
N ARG A 501 -5.87 7.87 22.48
CA ARG A 501 -5.08 9.01 21.99
C ARG A 501 -5.14 9.17 20.46
N ILE A 502 -5.14 8.07 19.72
CA ILE A 502 -5.24 8.07 18.25
C ILE A 502 -6.61 8.62 17.82
N VAL A 503 -7.68 8.10 18.40
CA VAL A 503 -9.05 8.51 18.07
C VAL A 503 -9.30 9.97 18.43
N GLU A 504 -8.86 10.41 19.62
CA GLU A 504 -8.95 11.80 20.08
C GLU A 504 -8.20 12.76 19.13
N ALA A 505 -6.94 12.44 18.79
CA ALA A 505 -6.10 13.27 17.93
C ALA A 505 -6.68 13.40 16.51
N LEU A 506 -7.13 12.29 15.91
CA LEU A 506 -7.74 12.31 14.58
C LEU A 506 -9.01 13.16 14.56
N ARG A 507 -9.86 13.04 15.57
CA ARG A 507 -11.07 13.88 15.70
C ARG A 507 -10.70 15.35 15.83
N SER A 508 -9.69 15.67 16.61
CA SER A 508 -9.26 17.07 16.87
C SER A 508 -8.75 17.78 15.61
N VAL A 509 -8.22 17.04 14.63
CA VAL A 509 -7.79 17.61 13.34
C VAL A 509 -8.81 17.41 12.20
N GLY A 510 -10.08 17.15 12.54
CA GLY A 510 -11.18 17.06 11.57
C GLY A 510 -11.31 15.72 10.84
N LEU A 511 -10.58 14.68 11.25
CA LEU A 511 -10.63 13.32 10.69
C LEU A 511 -11.60 12.44 11.49
N ASP A 512 -12.80 12.97 11.80
CA ASP A 512 -13.81 12.30 12.63
C ASP A 512 -14.31 10.98 12.01
N THR A 513 -14.48 10.92 10.70
CA THR A 513 -14.92 9.70 10.02
C THR A 513 -13.89 8.57 10.19
N GLU A 514 -12.62 8.87 9.98
CA GLU A 514 -11.54 7.93 10.14
C GLU A 514 -11.39 7.48 11.60
N ALA A 515 -11.52 8.41 12.54
CA ALA A 515 -11.49 8.12 13.98
C ALA A 515 -12.58 7.12 14.38
N ARG A 516 -13.84 7.35 13.91
CA ARG A 516 -14.98 6.45 14.15
C ARG A 516 -14.76 5.06 13.52
N MET A 517 -14.25 5.01 12.29
CA MET A 517 -14.00 3.74 11.61
C MET A 517 -12.88 2.95 12.28
N ILE A 518 -11.81 3.60 12.74
CA ILE A 518 -10.71 2.95 13.48
C ILE A 518 -11.22 2.40 14.81
N ALA A 519 -12.04 3.17 15.55
CA ALA A 519 -12.61 2.72 16.81
C ALA A 519 -13.54 1.50 16.62
N ALA A 520 -14.38 1.51 15.59
CA ALA A 520 -15.26 0.38 15.27
C ALA A 520 -14.48 -0.85 14.74
N GLU A 521 -13.41 -0.65 13.95
CA GLU A 521 -12.54 -1.74 13.51
C GLU A 521 -11.86 -2.44 14.69
N ALA A 522 -11.49 -1.70 15.72
CA ALA A 522 -10.92 -2.27 16.94
C ALA A 522 -11.86 -3.32 17.55
N ILE A 523 -13.17 -3.07 17.57
CA ILE A 523 -14.16 -4.02 18.08
C ILE A 523 -14.31 -5.23 17.16
N ALA A 524 -14.39 -4.99 15.85
CA ALA A 524 -14.57 -6.05 14.87
C ALA A 524 -13.40 -7.05 14.80
N ARG A 525 -12.20 -6.65 15.25
CA ARG A 525 -10.96 -7.42 15.07
C ARG A 525 -10.28 -7.86 16.36
N THR A 526 -10.82 -7.52 17.51
CA THR A 526 -10.40 -8.03 18.83
C THR A 526 -11.31 -9.11 19.34
#